data_81e9b4d68da76b9c2fd4a8b034f78180
#
_entry.id   81e9b4d68da76b9c2fd4a8b034f78180
#
_cell.length_a   1.000
_cell.length_b   1.000
_cell.length_c   1.000
_cell.angle_alpha   90.00
_cell.angle_beta   90.00
_cell.angle_gamma   90.00
#
_symmetry.space_group_name_H-M   'P 1'
#
loop_
_entity.id
_entity.type
_entity.pdbx_description
1 polymer ?
#
loop_
_entity_poly.entity_id
_entity_poly.type
_entity_poly.pdbx_seq_one_letter_code
_entity_poly.pdbx_strand_id
1 'polypeptide(L)'
;MRHTFRVALACLLTLSLHATVHAGDSEKRRTTSFKHDYTAAYTLQRVSVRASCFPTKLKAILAHIATETGRKPMVTSGHRPRSGTSQHSHCYAADIRVPGVSERKILAAAATAPGIGGIGRYCNGIVHVDIGPKRKWSHCH
;
A
#
# COMPACT_ATOMS: atom_id res chain seq x y z
N MET A 1 66.91 63.25 -23.19
CA MET A 1 66.09 62.55 -24.19
C MET A 1 64.74 62.36 -23.55
N ARG A 2 63.70 62.94 -24.13
CA ARG A 2 62.35 63.01 -23.57
C ARG A 2 61.51 61.99 -24.28
N HIS A 3 60.90 61.09 -23.56
CA HIS A 3 59.84 60.28 -24.12
C HIS A 3 58.56 60.42 -23.25
N THR A 4 57.64 61.10 -23.86
CA THR A 4 56.30 61.32 -23.36
C THR A 4 55.45 60.09 -23.66
N PHE A 5 54.99 59.44 -22.60
CA PHE A 5 53.96 58.32 -22.74
C PHE A 5 52.59 58.96 -22.55
N ARG A 6 51.78 58.80 -23.63
CA ARG A 6 50.36 59.16 -23.63
C ARG A 6 49.57 58.01 -22.99
N VAL A 7 48.91 58.30 -21.92
CA VAL A 7 47.98 57.35 -21.32
C VAL A 7 46.63 57.52 -22.01
N ALA A 8 46.19 56.48 -22.70
CA ALA A 8 44.85 56.41 -23.29
C ALA A 8 43.86 55.91 -22.20
N LEU A 9 42.86 56.76 -21.90
CA LEU A 9 41.79 56.46 -20.96
C LEU A 9 40.73 55.60 -21.67
N ALA A 10 40.70 54.31 -21.41
CA ALA A 10 39.65 53.41 -21.90
C ALA A 10 38.46 53.42 -20.96
N CYS A 11 37.36 53.96 -21.42
CA CYS A 11 36.10 54.00 -20.73
C CYS A 11 35.45 52.61 -20.85
N LEU A 12 35.45 51.82 -19.78
CA LEU A 12 34.73 50.54 -19.68
C LEU A 12 33.28 50.85 -19.30
N LEU A 13 32.39 50.74 -20.28
CA LEU A 13 30.95 50.66 -20.07
C LEU A 13 30.60 49.30 -19.47
N THR A 14 30.33 49.28 -18.17
CA THR A 14 29.76 48.09 -17.52
C THR A 14 28.26 48.00 -17.81
N LEU A 15 27.86 47.08 -18.68
CA LEU A 15 26.48 46.73 -18.90
C LEU A 15 25.99 45.92 -17.69
N SER A 16 25.22 46.56 -16.83
CA SER A 16 24.53 45.87 -15.74
C SER A 16 23.38 45.04 -16.29
N LEU A 17 23.59 43.72 -16.43
CA LEU A 17 22.50 42.79 -16.67
C LEU A 17 21.65 42.67 -15.41
N HIS A 18 20.50 43.33 -15.41
CA HIS A 18 19.49 43.12 -14.37
C HIS A 18 18.78 41.76 -14.71
N ALA A 19 19.20 40.71 -14.03
CA ALA A 19 18.46 39.47 -14.01
C ALA A 19 17.12 39.71 -13.28
N THR A 20 16.03 39.80 -14.01
CA THR A 20 14.70 39.73 -13.46
C THR A 20 14.48 38.31 -12.97
N VAL A 21 14.58 38.12 -11.65
CA VAL A 21 14.12 36.90 -10.99
C VAL A 21 12.61 36.86 -11.16
N HIS A 22 12.13 36.05 -12.10
CA HIS A 22 10.76 35.66 -12.15
C HIS A 22 10.50 34.81 -10.90
N ALA A 23 9.71 35.33 -9.98
CA ALA A 23 9.15 34.59 -8.88
C ALA A 23 8.43 33.37 -9.49
N GLY A 24 9.02 32.20 -9.28
CA GLY A 24 8.47 30.95 -9.76
C GLY A 24 7.06 30.77 -9.23
N ASP A 25 6.19 30.56 -10.15
CA ASP A 25 4.83 30.07 -9.96
C ASP A 25 4.88 28.94 -8.94
N SER A 26 4.21 29.14 -7.81
CA SER A 26 4.04 28.11 -6.78
C SER A 26 3.19 27.02 -7.42
N GLU A 27 3.85 26.08 -8.07
CA GLU A 27 3.24 24.87 -8.58
C GLU A 27 2.57 24.15 -7.41
N LYS A 28 1.28 24.42 -7.29
CA LYS A 28 0.36 23.74 -6.38
C LYS A 28 0.49 22.24 -6.66
N ARG A 29 1.38 21.60 -5.90
CA ARG A 29 1.60 20.16 -5.93
C ARG A 29 0.24 19.49 -5.74
N ARG A 30 -0.39 19.14 -6.86
CA ARG A 30 -1.55 18.25 -6.85
C ARG A 30 -1.09 16.95 -6.23
N THR A 31 -1.38 16.79 -4.95
CA THR A 31 -1.35 15.48 -4.32
C THR A 31 -2.44 14.66 -4.99
N THR A 32 -2.10 14.00 -6.09
CA THR A 32 -2.91 12.93 -6.62
C THR A 32 -2.89 11.84 -5.56
N SER A 33 -3.95 11.80 -4.77
CA SER A 33 -4.24 10.66 -3.91
C SER A 33 -4.41 9.47 -4.86
N PHE A 34 -3.34 8.69 -5.03
CA PHE A 34 -3.43 7.40 -5.69
C PHE A 34 -4.36 6.55 -4.85
N LYS A 35 -5.61 6.43 -5.28
CA LYS A 35 -6.49 5.37 -4.77
C LYS A 35 -5.83 4.06 -5.16
N HIS A 36 -5.14 3.43 -4.22
CA HIS A 36 -4.60 2.09 -4.42
C HIS A 36 -5.76 1.15 -4.73
N ASP A 37 -5.83 0.69 -5.98
CA ASP A 37 -6.78 -0.33 -6.38
C ASP A 37 -6.24 -1.70 -5.95
N TYR A 38 -6.72 -2.17 -4.80
CA TYR A 38 -6.36 -3.49 -4.26
C TYR A 38 -7.17 -4.64 -4.86
N THR A 39 -8.05 -4.39 -5.84
CA THR A 39 -8.86 -5.44 -6.48
C THR A 39 -8.01 -6.50 -7.17
N ALA A 40 -6.84 -6.13 -7.66
CA ALA A 40 -5.89 -7.04 -8.28
C ALA A 40 -5.01 -7.84 -7.27
N ALA A 41 -5.10 -7.54 -5.96
CA ALA A 41 -4.19 -8.10 -4.95
C ALA A 41 -4.57 -9.51 -4.47
N TYR A 42 -5.76 -9.99 -4.78
CA TYR A 42 -6.25 -11.33 -4.41
C TYR A 42 -7.10 -11.94 -5.50
N THR A 43 -7.36 -13.22 -5.39
CA THR A 43 -8.29 -13.96 -6.24
C THR A 43 -9.41 -14.56 -5.41
N LEU A 44 -10.50 -14.98 -6.05
CA LEU A 44 -11.60 -15.70 -5.38
C LEU A 44 -11.54 -17.18 -5.76
N GLN A 45 -11.74 -18.07 -4.80
CA GLN A 45 -11.76 -19.50 -5.04
C GLN A 45 -12.91 -19.90 -5.98
N ARG A 46 -14.05 -19.22 -5.85
CA ARG A 46 -15.23 -19.41 -6.68
C ARG A 46 -16.05 -18.11 -6.74
N VAL A 47 -16.89 -17.99 -7.74
CA VAL A 47 -17.74 -16.79 -7.95
C VAL A 47 -18.75 -16.53 -6.83
N SER A 48 -19.11 -17.56 -6.05
CA SER A 48 -20.02 -17.41 -4.90
C SER A 48 -19.36 -16.81 -3.65
N VAL A 49 -18.02 -16.62 -3.63
CA VAL A 49 -17.33 -15.94 -2.53
C VAL A 49 -17.64 -14.45 -2.55
N ARG A 50 -18.27 -13.96 -1.49
CA ARG A 50 -18.68 -12.57 -1.38
C ARG A 50 -17.54 -11.72 -0.82
N ALA A 51 -16.83 -10.99 -1.69
CA ALA A 51 -15.72 -10.10 -1.34
C ALA A 51 -15.90 -8.65 -1.83
N SER A 52 -17.01 -8.34 -2.52
CA SER A 52 -17.26 -7.02 -3.09
C SER A 52 -17.36 -5.91 -2.02
N CYS A 53 -17.83 -6.26 -0.82
CA CYS A 53 -17.97 -5.36 0.32
C CYS A 53 -16.69 -5.21 1.18
N PHE A 54 -15.57 -5.86 0.83
CA PHE A 54 -14.33 -5.72 1.61
C PHE A 54 -13.89 -4.28 1.71
N PRO A 55 -13.69 -3.73 2.91
CA PRO A 55 -13.19 -2.37 3.08
C PRO A 55 -11.73 -2.28 2.63
N THR A 56 -11.29 -1.09 2.29
CA THR A 56 -9.92 -0.79 1.83
C THR A 56 -8.86 -1.35 2.79
N LYS A 57 -9.10 -1.29 4.10
CA LYS A 57 -8.19 -1.81 5.12
C LYS A 57 -7.97 -3.32 5.00
N LEU A 58 -9.04 -4.11 4.77
CA LEU A 58 -8.92 -5.55 4.56
C LEU A 58 -8.22 -5.87 3.22
N LYS A 59 -8.56 -5.12 2.17
CA LYS A 59 -7.88 -5.26 0.87
C LYS A 59 -6.39 -4.94 0.97
N ALA A 60 -6.00 -3.94 1.78
CA ALA A 60 -4.59 -3.61 2.02
C ALA A 60 -3.84 -4.75 2.75
N ILE A 61 -4.48 -5.42 3.72
CA ILE A 61 -3.92 -6.61 4.37
C ILE A 61 -3.68 -7.73 3.35
N LEU A 62 -4.64 -8.00 2.48
CA LEU A 62 -4.48 -9.00 1.43
C LEU A 62 -3.37 -8.64 0.44
N ALA A 63 -3.23 -7.36 0.08
CA ALA A 63 -2.15 -6.87 -0.75
C ALA A 63 -0.77 -7.02 -0.08
N HIS A 64 -0.68 -6.70 1.23
CA HIS A 64 0.53 -6.91 2.01
C HIS A 64 0.95 -8.39 2.01
N ILE A 65 0.00 -9.31 2.26
CA ILE A 65 0.26 -10.75 2.21
C ILE A 65 0.74 -11.18 0.81
N ALA A 66 0.16 -10.62 -0.26
CA ALA A 66 0.60 -10.89 -1.63
C ALA A 66 2.05 -10.46 -1.85
N THR A 67 2.44 -9.30 -1.35
CA THR A 67 3.81 -8.77 -1.44
C THR A 67 4.80 -9.64 -0.67
N GLU A 68 4.50 -9.93 0.60
CA GLU A 68 5.39 -10.71 1.48
C GLU A 68 5.56 -12.17 1.04
N THR A 69 4.52 -12.76 0.46
CA THR A 69 4.55 -14.14 -0.02
C THR A 69 5.03 -14.28 -1.46
N GLY A 70 4.99 -13.19 -2.24
CA GLY A 70 5.24 -13.18 -3.69
C GLY A 70 4.11 -13.80 -4.51
N ARG A 71 2.94 -14.08 -3.90
CA ARG A 71 1.78 -14.71 -4.56
C ARG A 71 0.47 -14.14 -4.04
N LYS A 72 -0.51 -14.00 -4.93
CA LYS A 72 -1.85 -13.51 -4.57
C LYS A 72 -2.57 -14.49 -3.65
N PRO A 73 -3.11 -14.03 -2.51
CA PRO A 73 -4.02 -14.82 -1.71
C PRO A 73 -5.27 -15.19 -2.50
N MET A 74 -5.75 -16.40 -2.31
CA MET A 74 -7.03 -16.87 -2.80
C MET A 74 -8.04 -16.86 -1.65
N VAL A 75 -9.04 -16.01 -1.76
CA VAL A 75 -10.13 -15.92 -0.76
C VAL A 75 -11.04 -17.12 -0.93
N THR A 76 -11.12 -17.94 0.10
CA THR A 76 -11.98 -19.14 0.16
C THR A 76 -13.33 -18.83 0.79
N SER A 77 -13.39 -17.84 1.71
CA SER A 77 -14.60 -17.35 2.33
C SER A 77 -14.46 -15.84 2.66
N GLY A 78 -15.48 -15.07 2.33
CA GLY A 78 -15.58 -13.64 2.59
C GLY A 78 -16.78 -13.30 3.47
N HIS A 79 -17.66 -12.41 3.00
CA HIS A 79 -18.85 -11.98 3.73
C HIS A 79 -19.85 -13.11 3.96
N ARG A 80 -20.23 -13.31 5.22
CA ARG A 80 -21.20 -14.30 5.68
C ARG A 80 -22.21 -13.62 6.62
N PRO A 81 -23.29 -12.99 6.13
CA PRO A 81 -24.19 -12.16 6.93
C PRO A 81 -24.87 -12.89 8.11
N ARG A 82 -24.92 -14.21 8.07
CA ARG A 82 -25.52 -15.06 9.11
C ARG A 82 -24.50 -15.70 10.06
N SER A 83 -23.27 -15.22 10.12
CA SER A 83 -22.22 -15.80 10.97
C SER A 83 -22.15 -15.17 12.40
N GLY A 84 -23.24 -14.62 12.88
CA GLY A 84 -23.34 -14.06 14.23
C GLY A 84 -22.37 -12.92 14.49
N THR A 85 -21.61 -13.02 15.58
CA THR A 85 -20.62 -12.01 15.99
C THR A 85 -19.28 -12.09 15.24
N SER A 86 -19.16 -12.99 14.28
CA SER A 86 -17.94 -13.13 13.48
C SER A 86 -17.68 -11.88 12.64
N GLN A 87 -16.42 -11.51 12.46
CA GLN A 87 -16.01 -10.41 11.56
C GLN A 87 -16.45 -10.64 10.10
N HIS A 88 -16.72 -11.88 9.70
CA HIS A 88 -17.31 -12.20 8.42
C HIS A 88 -18.72 -11.61 8.22
N SER A 89 -19.52 -11.49 9.29
CA SER A 89 -20.87 -10.90 9.20
C SER A 89 -20.86 -9.43 8.84
N HIS A 90 -19.78 -8.72 9.18
CA HIS A 90 -19.56 -7.32 8.89
C HIS A 90 -18.75 -7.06 7.61
N CYS A 91 -18.41 -8.10 6.85
CA CYS A 91 -17.50 -8.01 5.71
C CYS A 91 -16.06 -7.59 6.08
N TYR A 92 -15.63 -7.79 7.31
CA TYR A 92 -14.34 -7.37 7.85
C TYR A 92 -13.32 -8.48 7.93
N ALA A 93 -13.63 -9.67 7.40
CA ALA A 93 -12.78 -10.85 7.44
C ALA A 93 -12.70 -11.57 6.11
N ALA A 94 -11.58 -12.24 5.90
CA ALA A 94 -11.34 -13.18 4.81
C ALA A 94 -10.67 -14.45 5.34
N ASP A 95 -11.14 -15.59 4.90
CA ASP A 95 -10.43 -16.86 5.00
C ASP A 95 -9.67 -17.05 3.70
N ILE A 96 -8.36 -17.29 3.79
CA ILE A 96 -7.47 -17.31 2.62
C ILE A 96 -6.61 -18.56 2.57
N ARG A 97 -6.19 -18.93 1.36
CA ARG A 97 -5.02 -19.75 1.05
C ARG A 97 -4.08 -18.97 0.15
N VAL A 98 -2.80 -19.30 0.16
CA VAL A 98 -1.85 -18.81 -0.84
C VAL A 98 -1.24 -20.02 -1.53
N PRO A 99 -1.66 -20.35 -2.75
CA PRO A 99 -1.21 -21.55 -3.45
C PRO A 99 0.31 -21.61 -3.57
N GLY A 100 0.90 -22.74 -3.17
CA GLY A 100 2.35 -22.95 -3.20
C GLY A 100 3.14 -22.24 -2.08
N VAL A 101 2.46 -21.68 -1.08
CA VAL A 101 3.08 -21.02 0.08
C VAL A 101 2.69 -21.77 1.36
N SER A 102 3.67 -22.04 2.23
CA SER A 102 3.40 -22.71 3.51
C SER A 102 2.54 -21.84 4.43
N GLU A 103 1.65 -22.48 5.21
CA GLU A 103 0.81 -21.81 6.20
C GLU A 103 1.63 -20.93 7.16
N ARG A 104 2.79 -21.40 7.59
CA ARG A 104 3.71 -20.63 8.46
C ARG A 104 4.13 -19.31 7.81
N LYS A 105 4.44 -19.31 6.50
CA LYS A 105 4.82 -18.08 5.77
C LYS A 105 3.62 -17.14 5.63
N ILE A 106 2.42 -17.68 5.40
CA ILE A 106 1.18 -16.88 5.33
C ILE A 106 0.91 -16.21 6.68
N LEU A 107 1.02 -16.97 7.79
CA LEU A 107 0.81 -16.44 9.14
C LEU A 107 1.83 -15.35 9.49
N ALA A 108 3.11 -15.51 9.10
CA ALA A 108 4.15 -14.51 9.29
C ALA A 108 3.85 -13.22 8.52
N ALA A 109 3.45 -13.34 7.25
CA ALA A 109 3.05 -12.20 6.43
C ALA A 109 1.81 -11.49 7.00
N ALA A 110 0.80 -12.24 7.45
CA ALA A 110 -0.39 -11.67 8.08
C ALA A 110 -0.05 -10.92 9.37
N ALA A 111 0.89 -11.44 10.17
CA ALA A 111 1.27 -10.85 11.46
C ALA A 111 1.94 -9.47 11.33
N THR A 112 2.57 -9.18 10.19
CA THR A 112 3.22 -7.90 9.90
C THR A 112 2.33 -6.93 9.11
N ALA A 113 1.12 -7.37 8.70
CA ALA A 113 0.24 -6.53 7.89
C ALA A 113 -0.26 -5.31 8.67
N PRO A 114 -0.09 -4.09 8.16
CA PRO A 114 -0.60 -2.87 8.80
C PRO A 114 -2.12 -2.95 9.00
N GLY A 115 -2.56 -2.73 10.23
CA GLY A 115 -3.98 -2.73 10.57
C GLY A 115 -4.61 -4.11 10.72
N ILE A 116 -3.82 -5.19 10.76
CA ILE A 116 -4.32 -6.53 11.10
C ILE A 116 -4.96 -6.55 12.50
N GLY A 117 -6.11 -7.20 12.60
CA GLY A 117 -6.80 -7.48 13.86
C GLY A 117 -6.65 -8.95 14.24
N GLY A 118 -7.57 -9.79 13.78
CA GLY A 118 -7.55 -11.22 14.05
C GLY A 118 -6.74 -12.01 13.06
N ILE A 119 -6.01 -13.04 13.57
CA ILE A 119 -5.35 -14.06 12.76
C ILE A 119 -5.74 -15.41 13.31
N GLY A 120 -6.38 -16.23 12.46
CA GLY A 120 -6.81 -17.58 12.78
C GLY A 120 -6.10 -18.63 11.94
N ARG A 121 -5.79 -19.75 12.56
CA ARG A 121 -5.20 -20.92 11.92
C ARG A 121 -6.17 -22.09 11.96
N TYR A 122 -6.41 -22.75 10.80
CA TYR A 122 -7.34 -23.89 10.73
C TYR A 122 -6.66 -25.23 10.42
N CYS A 123 -5.34 -25.30 10.35
CA CYS A 123 -4.52 -26.51 10.10
C CYS A 123 -4.87 -27.30 8.82
N ASN A 124 -5.72 -26.78 7.98
CA ASN A 124 -6.03 -27.30 6.64
C ASN A 124 -5.45 -26.38 5.54
N GLY A 125 -4.50 -25.49 5.92
CA GLY A 125 -3.89 -24.50 5.05
C GLY A 125 -4.74 -23.25 4.81
N ILE A 126 -5.87 -23.08 5.52
CA ILE A 126 -6.65 -21.84 5.54
C ILE A 126 -6.16 -20.97 6.70
N VAL A 127 -5.93 -19.70 6.41
CA VAL A 127 -5.63 -18.66 7.38
C VAL A 127 -6.75 -17.63 7.37
N HIS A 128 -7.29 -17.34 8.54
CA HIS A 128 -8.23 -16.24 8.73
C HIS A 128 -7.47 -14.95 8.97
N VAL A 129 -7.91 -13.87 8.35
CA VAL A 129 -7.44 -12.50 8.59
C VAL A 129 -8.62 -11.55 8.72
N ASP A 130 -8.57 -10.61 9.67
CA ASP A 130 -9.61 -9.61 9.82
C ASP A 130 -9.07 -8.27 10.34
N ILE A 131 -9.95 -7.25 10.35
CA ILE A 131 -9.67 -5.89 10.81
C ILE A 131 -10.31 -5.56 12.16
N GLY A 132 -10.80 -6.57 12.87
CA GLY A 132 -11.39 -6.44 14.20
C GLY A 132 -10.36 -6.25 15.33
N PRO A 133 -10.72 -6.53 16.58
CA PRO A 133 -9.78 -6.47 17.70
C PRO A 133 -8.60 -7.43 17.52
N LYS A 134 -7.41 -7.04 18.01
CA LYS A 134 -6.21 -7.88 17.93
C LYS A 134 -6.40 -9.18 18.70
N ARG A 135 -6.31 -10.31 18.00
CA ARG A 135 -6.36 -11.65 18.59
C ARG A 135 -5.71 -12.69 17.67
N LYS A 136 -5.25 -13.78 18.25
CA LYS A 136 -4.74 -14.94 17.52
C LYS A 136 -5.37 -16.19 18.09
N TRP A 137 -5.70 -17.16 17.22
CA TRP A 137 -6.22 -18.47 17.64
C TRP A 137 -5.81 -19.57 16.67
N SER A 138 -5.91 -20.80 17.15
CA SER A 138 -5.75 -22.00 16.34
C SER A 138 -6.95 -22.89 16.54
N HIS A 139 -7.51 -23.36 15.46
CA HIS A 139 -8.65 -24.28 15.44
C HIS A 139 -8.25 -25.51 14.64
N CYS A 140 -7.44 -26.35 15.29
CA CYS A 140 -6.91 -27.60 14.74
C CYS A 140 -7.51 -28.76 15.53
N HIS A 141 -8.28 -29.59 14.89
CA HIS A 141 -8.84 -30.84 15.41
C HIS A 141 -8.09 -32.02 14.83
#